data_13374071a278b5e021fb7cf0d2a35587
#
_entry.id   13374071a278b5e021fb7cf0d2a35587
#
_cell.length_a   1.000
_cell.length_b   1.000
_cell.length_c   1.000
_cell.angle_alpha   90.00
_cell.angle_beta   90.00
_cell.angle_gamma   90.00
#
_symmetry.space_group_name_H-M   'P 1'
#
loop_
_entity.id
_entity.type
_entity.pdbx_description
1 polymer ?
#
loop_
_entity_poly.entity_id
_entity_poly.type
_entity_poly.pdbx_seq_one_letter_code
_entity_poly.pdbx_strand_id
1 'polypeptide(L)'
;MDEAQLTQEGYYALFAAAGARIEIPGCSLCMGNQAQVSEGASVFSTSTRNFDNRLGKGSQVYLGSAEVAAVTALLGRLPSVAEYMEIVSRKINASNKDGVYKYLNFHQVTSEHLTTLLTSR
;
A
#
# COMPACT_ATOMS: atom_id res chain seq x y z
N MET A 1 10.24 -4.89 3.86
CA MET A 1 10.98 -4.09 2.87
C MET A 1 11.45 -2.86 3.60
N ASP A 2 12.72 -2.59 3.54
CA ASP A 2 13.23 -1.47 4.28
C ASP A 2 13.43 -0.21 3.40
N GLU A 3 13.56 0.93 4.05
CA GLU A 3 13.70 2.23 3.43
C GLU A 3 14.93 2.29 2.50
N ALA A 4 16.03 1.65 2.90
CA ALA A 4 17.28 1.64 2.14
C ALA A 4 17.08 1.00 0.75
N GLN A 5 16.34 -0.10 0.67
CA GLN A 5 16.06 -0.78 -0.60
C GLN A 5 15.18 0.06 -1.53
N LEU A 6 14.10 0.66 -1.01
CA LEU A 6 13.24 1.56 -1.80
C LEU A 6 13.99 2.79 -2.29
N THR A 7 14.91 3.31 -1.47
CA THR A 7 15.78 4.42 -1.84
C THR A 7 16.74 4.02 -2.95
N GLN A 8 17.40 2.87 -2.82
CA GLN A 8 18.34 2.35 -3.82
C GLN A 8 17.64 2.07 -5.15
N GLU A 9 16.41 1.57 -5.14
CA GLU A 9 15.60 1.31 -6.32
C GLU A 9 14.98 2.59 -6.92
N GLY A 10 15.14 3.75 -6.28
CA GLY A 10 14.68 5.05 -6.77
C GLY A 10 13.19 5.33 -6.54
N TYR A 11 12.46 4.50 -5.80
CA TYR A 11 11.03 4.70 -5.57
C TYR A 11 10.71 5.98 -4.80
N TYR A 12 11.53 6.34 -3.81
CA TYR A 12 11.35 7.60 -3.09
C TYR A 12 11.50 8.83 -3.98
N ALA A 13 12.43 8.79 -4.93
CA ALA A 13 12.58 9.87 -5.90
C ALA A 13 11.35 9.98 -6.82
N LEU A 14 10.78 8.85 -7.26
CA LEU A 14 9.54 8.83 -8.04
C LEU A 14 8.36 9.39 -7.25
N PHE A 15 8.20 9.01 -5.99
CA PHE A 15 7.13 9.53 -5.14
C PHE A 15 7.27 11.04 -4.91
N ALA A 16 8.48 11.51 -4.63
CA ALA A 16 8.75 12.94 -4.47
C ALA A 16 8.45 13.72 -5.76
N ALA A 17 8.88 13.22 -6.92
CA ALA A 17 8.59 13.83 -8.23
C ALA A 17 7.09 13.88 -8.54
N ALA A 18 6.33 12.89 -8.07
CA ALA A 18 4.86 12.84 -8.17
C ALA A 18 4.14 13.74 -7.15
N GLY A 19 4.88 14.45 -6.29
CA GLY A 19 4.31 15.31 -5.24
C GLY A 19 3.77 14.55 -4.03
N ALA A 20 4.14 13.29 -3.86
CA ALA A 20 3.74 12.51 -2.69
C ALA A 20 4.44 13.03 -1.43
N ARG A 21 3.69 13.18 -0.36
CA ARG A 21 4.21 13.49 0.96
C ARG A 21 4.69 12.21 1.62
N ILE A 22 5.94 12.20 2.06
CA ILE A 22 6.56 11.06 2.73
C ILE A 22 6.67 11.38 4.22
N GLU A 23 6.17 10.48 5.06
CA GLU A 23 6.15 10.62 6.51
C GLU A 23 6.94 9.47 7.16
N ILE A 24 7.35 9.70 8.40
CA ILE A 24 8.04 8.68 9.22
C ILE A 24 7.09 7.49 9.44
N PRO A 25 7.53 6.25 9.19
CA PRO A 25 6.73 5.07 9.46
C PRO A 25 6.25 4.98 10.91
N GLY A 26 4.98 4.64 11.12
CA GLY A 26 4.41 4.51 12.45
C GLY A 26 2.91 4.28 12.47
N CYS A 27 2.36 3.94 13.63
CA CYS A 27 0.92 3.72 13.81
C CYS A 27 0.11 5.01 13.95
N SER A 28 0.73 6.17 14.05
CA SER A 28 0.04 7.45 14.27
C SER A 28 -0.92 7.79 13.14
N LEU A 29 -0.56 7.50 11.90
CA LEU A 29 -1.43 7.71 10.75
C LEU A 29 -2.67 6.80 10.78
N CYS A 30 -2.52 5.56 11.21
CA CYS A 30 -3.65 4.63 11.37
C CYS A 30 -4.67 5.12 12.40
N MET A 31 -4.21 5.85 13.41
CA MET A 31 -5.05 6.44 14.45
C MET A 31 -5.50 7.88 14.14
N GLY A 32 -5.08 8.46 13.01
CA GLY A 32 -5.39 9.83 12.62
C GLY A 32 -4.63 10.92 13.40
N ASN A 33 -3.54 10.55 14.07
CA ASN A 33 -2.79 11.49 14.92
C ASN A 33 -1.64 12.19 14.18
N GLN A 34 -1.18 11.65 13.06
CA GLN A 34 0.00 12.16 12.35
C GLN A 34 -0.37 13.12 11.22
N ALA A 35 -1.45 12.85 10.50
CA ALA A 35 -1.92 13.71 9.44
C ALA A 35 -3.44 13.72 9.40
N GLN A 36 -4.00 14.88 9.12
CA GLN A 36 -5.42 15.06 8.90
C GLN A 36 -5.67 15.72 7.54
N VAL A 37 -6.77 15.39 6.93
CA VAL A 37 -7.24 16.00 5.69
C VAL A 37 -8.23 17.12 5.99
N SER A 38 -8.55 17.91 4.98
CA SER A 38 -9.56 18.96 5.08
C SER A 38 -10.93 18.40 5.48
N GLU A 39 -11.73 19.21 6.15
CA GLU A 39 -13.10 18.85 6.54
C GLU A 39 -13.91 18.36 5.33
N GLY A 40 -14.59 17.23 5.49
CA GLY A 40 -15.44 16.64 4.45
C GLY A 40 -14.68 15.98 3.29
N ALA A 41 -13.35 15.89 3.34
CA ALA A 41 -12.58 15.30 2.26
C ALA A 41 -12.85 13.80 2.07
N SER A 42 -12.81 13.35 0.82
CA SER A 42 -12.82 11.92 0.48
C SER A 42 -11.39 11.37 0.47
N VAL A 43 -11.16 10.28 1.16
CA VAL A 43 -9.84 9.67 1.34
C VAL A 43 -9.88 8.20 0.98
N PHE A 44 -8.95 7.75 0.13
CA PHE A 44 -8.68 6.33 -0.02
C PHE A 44 -7.50 5.93 0.89
N SER A 45 -7.65 4.86 1.65
CA SER A 45 -6.67 4.43 2.64
C SER A 45 -6.42 2.92 2.56
N THR A 46 -5.16 2.52 2.69
CA THR A 46 -4.74 1.12 2.83
C THR A 46 -4.69 0.66 4.30
N SER A 47 -5.17 1.47 5.22
CA SER A 47 -5.28 1.13 6.63
C SER A 47 -6.28 0.00 6.86
N THR A 48 -6.13 -0.72 7.97
CA THR A 48 -7.07 -1.77 8.41
C THR A 48 -8.16 -1.26 9.33
N ARG A 49 -8.13 0.02 9.69
CA ARG A 49 -9.08 0.63 10.63
C ARG A 49 -9.82 1.78 9.99
N ASN A 50 -11.09 1.89 10.33
CA ASN A 50 -11.91 3.05 10.01
C ASN A 50 -12.86 3.36 11.16
N PHE A 51 -12.96 4.64 11.51
CA PHE A 51 -13.89 5.17 12.49
C PHE A 51 -14.15 6.64 12.17
N ASP A 52 -15.24 7.19 12.71
CA ASP A 52 -15.66 8.55 12.41
C ASP A 52 -14.57 9.58 12.71
N ASN A 53 -14.36 10.47 11.76
CA ASN A 53 -13.38 11.56 11.84
C ASN A 53 -11.92 11.11 12.00
N ARG A 54 -11.58 9.85 11.73
CA ARG A 54 -10.22 9.32 11.89
C ARG A 54 -9.15 10.17 11.21
N LEU A 55 -9.39 10.59 9.97
CA LEU A 55 -8.44 11.38 9.17
C LEU A 55 -8.82 12.86 9.04
N GLY A 56 -9.86 13.30 9.72
CA GLY A 56 -10.35 14.67 9.69
C GLY A 56 -11.84 14.74 9.89
N LYS A 57 -12.33 15.88 10.35
CA LYS A 57 -13.74 16.10 10.64
C LYS A 57 -14.60 15.89 9.38
N GLY A 58 -15.59 15.02 9.47
CA GLY A 58 -16.51 14.71 8.37
C GLY A 58 -15.85 14.02 7.17
N SER A 59 -14.58 13.56 7.28
CA SER A 59 -13.92 12.87 6.18
C SER A 59 -14.59 11.54 5.86
N GLN A 60 -14.73 11.26 4.55
CA GLN A 60 -15.25 10.00 4.04
C GLN A 60 -14.08 9.10 3.65
N VAL A 61 -13.86 8.03 4.40
CA VAL A 61 -12.70 7.15 4.22
C VAL A 61 -13.13 5.84 3.57
N TYR A 62 -12.50 5.53 2.44
CA TYR A 62 -12.65 4.27 1.71
C TYR A 62 -11.41 3.41 1.96
N LEU A 63 -11.62 2.16 2.40
CA LEU A 63 -10.53 1.21 2.63
C LEU A 63 -10.37 0.27 1.45
N GLY A 64 -9.12 -0.06 1.12
CA GLY A 64 -8.82 -1.05 0.09
C GLY A 64 -7.35 -1.43 0.02
N SER A 65 -7.01 -2.25 -0.96
CA SER A 65 -5.65 -2.75 -1.16
C SER A 65 -4.70 -1.67 -1.71
N ALA A 66 -3.41 -1.95 -1.64
CA ALA A 66 -2.38 -1.08 -2.19
C ALA A 66 -2.52 -0.91 -3.72
N GLU A 67 -2.96 -1.96 -4.42
CA GLU A 67 -3.18 -1.92 -5.88
C GLU A 67 -4.34 -0.99 -6.23
N VAL A 68 -5.44 -1.06 -5.48
CA VAL A 68 -6.56 -0.12 -5.69
C VAL A 68 -6.15 1.30 -5.34
N ALA A 69 -5.33 1.50 -4.29
CA ALA A 69 -4.77 2.81 -3.96
C ALA A 69 -3.93 3.38 -5.10
N ALA A 70 -3.06 2.56 -5.70
CA ALA A 70 -2.21 2.96 -6.81
C ALA A 70 -3.05 3.37 -8.04
N VAL A 71 -4.08 2.58 -8.39
CA VAL A 71 -4.99 2.93 -9.50
C VAL A 71 -5.80 4.18 -9.19
N THR A 72 -6.27 4.33 -7.95
CA THR A 72 -6.98 5.54 -7.49
C THR A 72 -6.10 6.78 -7.60
N ALA A 73 -4.84 6.69 -7.19
CA ALA A 73 -3.88 7.80 -7.31
C ALA A 73 -3.60 8.15 -8.77
N LEU A 74 -3.50 7.15 -9.66
CA LEU A 74 -3.30 7.36 -11.09
C LEU A 74 -4.49 8.06 -11.76
N LEU A 75 -5.71 7.72 -11.36
CA LEU A 75 -6.95 8.27 -11.94
C LEU A 75 -7.44 9.55 -11.25
N GLY A 76 -6.96 9.85 -10.06
CA GLY A 76 -7.49 10.94 -9.22
C GLY A 76 -8.90 10.68 -8.67
N ARG A 77 -9.42 9.45 -8.82
CA ARG A 77 -10.75 9.02 -8.36
C ARG A 77 -10.79 7.51 -8.16
N LEU A 78 -11.80 7.00 -7.48
CA LEU A 78 -12.02 5.57 -7.40
C LEU A 78 -12.26 4.97 -8.79
N PRO A 79 -11.58 3.85 -9.14
CA PRO A 79 -11.81 3.17 -10.40
C PRO A 79 -13.15 2.43 -10.43
N SER A 80 -13.73 2.27 -11.60
CA SER A 80 -14.70 1.21 -11.82
C SER A 80 -13.98 -0.17 -11.84
N VAL A 81 -14.73 -1.25 -11.69
CA VAL A 81 -14.16 -2.60 -11.74
C VAL A 81 -13.46 -2.86 -13.08
N ALA A 82 -14.05 -2.41 -14.18
CA ALA A 82 -13.47 -2.58 -15.52
C ALA A 82 -12.14 -1.83 -15.67
N GLU A 83 -12.07 -0.57 -15.26
CA GLU A 83 -10.84 0.24 -15.28
C GLU A 83 -9.76 -0.38 -14.40
N TYR A 84 -10.12 -0.82 -13.20
CA TYR A 84 -9.18 -1.49 -12.31
C TYR A 84 -8.59 -2.74 -12.96
N MET A 85 -9.43 -3.64 -13.48
CA MET A 85 -8.99 -4.88 -14.11
C MET A 85 -8.10 -4.62 -15.33
N GLU A 86 -8.44 -3.65 -16.15
CA GLU A 86 -7.64 -3.27 -17.31
C GLU A 86 -6.25 -2.76 -16.89
N ILE A 87 -6.19 -1.84 -15.96
CA ILE A 87 -4.92 -1.22 -15.52
C ILE A 87 -4.04 -2.25 -14.82
N VAL A 88 -4.58 -3.06 -13.91
CA VAL A 88 -3.81 -4.07 -13.18
C VAL A 88 -3.29 -5.14 -14.14
N SER A 89 -4.14 -5.67 -15.03
CA SER A 89 -3.73 -6.71 -15.98
C SER A 89 -2.67 -6.23 -16.97
N ARG A 90 -2.85 -5.04 -17.54
CA ARG A 90 -1.96 -4.53 -18.61
C ARG A 90 -0.71 -3.87 -18.07
N LYS A 91 -0.79 -3.07 -17.01
CA LYS A 91 0.33 -2.26 -16.55
C LYS A 91 1.11 -2.92 -15.40
N ILE A 92 0.43 -3.58 -14.47
CA ILE A 92 1.08 -4.16 -13.29
C ILE A 92 1.51 -5.59 -13.57
N ASN A 93 0.58 -6.47 -13.92
CA ASN A 93 0.88 -7.89 -14.10
C ASN A 93 1.74 -8.19 -15.34
N ALA A 94 1.59 -7.41 -16.42
CA ALA A 94 2.38 -7.61 -17.63
C ALA A 94 3.83 -7.17 -17.47
N SER A 95 4.10 -6.15 -16.66
CA SER A 95 5.45 -5.61 -16.45
C SER A 95 6.22 -6.29 -15.32
N ASN A 96 5.55 -6.92 -14.39
CA ASN A 96 6.19 -7.45 -13.18
C ASN A 96 5.40 -8.59 -12.54
N LYS A 97 5.27 -9.72 -13.26
CA LYS A 97 4.54 -10.90 -12.78
C LYS A 97 5.02 -11.40 -11.41
N ASP A 98 6.31 -11.30 -11.16
CA ASP A 98 6.95 -11.80 -9.95
C ASP A 98 7.27 -10.68 -8.94
N GLY A 99 6.88 -9.44 -9.23
CA GLY A 99 7.23 -8.29 -8.41
C GLY A 99 6.72 -8.37 -6.98
N VAL A 100 5.55 -8.96 -6.77
CA VAL A 100 4.99 -9.18 -5.43
C VAL A 100 5.85 -10.12 -4.60
N TYR A 101 6.51 -11.10 -5.26
CA TYR A 101 7.33 -12.11 -4.59
C TYR A 101 8.79 -11.70 -4.43
N LYS A 102 9.25 -10.65 -5.14
CA LYS A 102 10.63 -10.18 -5.12
C LYS A 102 11.18 -9.93 -3.71
N TYR A 103 10.34 -9.48 -2.81
CA TYR A 103 10.70 -9.09 -1.45
C TYR A 103 10.31 -10.12 -0.39
N LEU A 104 9.76 -11.25 -0.80
CA LEU A 104 9.46 -12.36 0.07
C LEU A 104 10.68 -13.27 0.14
N ASN A 105 11.24 -13.44 1.33
CA ASN A 105 12.48 -14.17 1.56
C ASN A 105 12.26 -15.69 1.53
N PHE A 106 11.62 -16.23 0.49
CA PHE A 106 11.35 -17.66 0.36
C PHE A 106 12.60 -18.51 0.40
N HIS A 107 13.74 -18.00 -0.10
CA HIS A 107 15.01 -18.69 -0.07
C HIS A 107 15.63 -18.81 1.34
N GLN A 108 15.10 -18.08 2.33
CA GLN A 108 15.50 -18.18 3.73
C GLN A 108 14.69 -19.24 4.50
N VAL A 109 13.62 -19.76 3.90
CA VAL A 109 12.84 -20.86 4.47
C VAL A 109 13.56 -22.16 4.16
N THR A 110 14.46 -22.57 5.02
CA THR A 110 15.14 -23.87 4.90
C THR A 110 14.18 -25.03 5.18
N SER A 111 14.48 -26.21 4.61
CA SER A 111 13.70 -27.43 4.87
C SER A 111 13.58 -27.78 6.37
N GLU A 112 14.54 -27.38 7.19
CA GLU A 112 14.52 -27.54 8.64
C GLU A 112 13.38 -26.76 9.32
N HIS A 113 13.12 -25.53 8.87
CA HIS A 113 12.01 -24.71 9.39
C HIS A 113 10.65 -25.32 9.07
N LEU A 114 10.50 -25.90 7.87
CA LEU A 114 9.27 -26.59 7.47
C LEU A 114 9.05 -27.86 8.28
N THR A 115 10.10 -28.62 8.55
CA THR A 115 10.03 -29.84 9.36
C THR A 115 9.62 -29.51 10.80
N THR A 116 10.18 -28.47 11.41
CA THR A 116 9.85 -28.04 12.77
C THR A 116 8.38 -27.61 12.90
N LEU A 117 7.83 -26.88 11.91
CA LEU A 117 6.43 -26.47 11.90
C LEU A 117 5.45 -27.64 11.72
N LEU A 118 5.86 -28.71 11.02
CA LEU A 118 5.04 -29.90 10.79
C LEU A 118 5.08 -30.91 11.94
N THR A 119 6.13 -30.90 12.75
CA THR A 119 6.33 -31.83 13.89
C THR A 119 5.91 -31.27 15.25
N SER A 120 5.55 -29.98 15.32
CA SER A 120 5.11 -29.28 16.55
C SER A 120 3.58 -29.30 16.77
N ARG A 121 2.87 -30.32 16.21
CA ARG A 121 1.44 -30.57 16.48
C ARG A 121 1.25 -31.75 17.41
#